data_720765be18ee5bd615ebcbcd275585a5
#
_entry.id   720765be18ee5bd615ebcbcd275585a5
#
_cell.length_a   1.000
_cell.length_b   1.000
_cell.length_c   1.000
_cell.angle_alpha   90.00
_cell.angle_beta   90.00
_cell.angle_gamma   90.00
#
_symmetry.space_group_name_H-M   'P 1'
#
loop_
_entity.id
_entity.type
_entity.pdbx_description
1 polymer ?
#
loop_
_entity_poly.entity_id
_entity_poly.type
_entity_poly.pdbx_seq_one_letter_code
_entity_poly.pdbx_strand_id
1 'polypeptide(L)'
;ALEELNQGGVVAAIGDIGVLAFYARNNPDKHFNMTRDPAFEEQYFGIAVKKGNQKLIDKINAGLEKVIASGEYNKIYRKWFGTDAPKLPQ
;
A
#
# COMPACT_ATOMS: atom_id res chain seq x y z
N ALA A 1 9.39 -9.72 11.94
CA ALA A 1 9.64 -8.38 12.50
C ALA A 1 8.49 -7.87 13.37
N LEU A 2 7.26 -7.95 12.89
CA LEU A 2 6.11 -7.46 13.65
C LEU A 2 5.82 -8.29 14.90
N GLU A 3 6.06 -9.59 14.83
CA GLU A 3 5.91 -10.46 16.00
C GLU A 3 6.93 -10.11 17.08
N GLU A 4 8.17 -9.83 16.70
CA GLU A 4 9.20 -9.40 17.65
C GLU A 4 8.88 -8.05 18.28
N LEU A 5 8.28 -7.15 17.49
CA LEU A 5 7.81 -5.87 18.02
C LEU A 5 6.73 -6.06 19.07
N ASN A 6 5.77 -6.94 18.79
CA ASN A 6 4.68 -7.26 19.72
C ASN A 6 5.20 -7.88 21.02
N GLN A 7 6.23 -8.71 20.93
CA GLN A 7 6.83 -9.39 22.08
C GLN A 7 7.83 -8.54 22.85
N GLY A 8 8.15 -7.35 22.36
CA GLY A 8 9.12 -6.46 23.01
C GLY A 8 10.58 -6.74 22.70
N GLY A 9 10.84 -7.62 21.73
CA GLY A 9 12.22 -7.94 21.32
C GLY A 9 12.89 -6.79 20.55
N VAL A 10 12.08 -5.94 19.91
CA VAL A 10 12.52 -4.71 19.25
C VAL A 10 11.58 -3.57 19.62
N VAL A 11 12.03 -2.33 19.50
CA VAL A 11 11.23 -1.16 19.85
C VAL A 11 10.48 -0.56 18.65
N ALA A 12 10.91 -0.89 17.44
CA ALA A 12 10.28 -0.39 16.22
C ALA A 12 10.55 -1.35 15.07
N ALA A 13 9.68 -1.34 14.07
CA ALA A 13 9.85 -2.06 12.81
C ALA A 13 9.58 -1.13 11.64
N ILE A 14 10.33 -1.28 10.56
CA ILE A 14 10.22 -0.48 9.35
C ILE A 14 9.79 -1.38 8.20
N GLY A 15 8.83 -0.93 7.40
CA GLY A 15 8.35 -1.68 6.25
C GLY A 15 7.39 -0.87 5.40
N ASP A 16 6.87 -1.50 4.36
CA ASP A 16 5.90 -0.86 3.46
C ASP A 16 4.60 -0.57 4.20
N ILE A 17 4.07 0.64 3.98
CA ILE A 17 2.87 1.09 4.67
C ILE A 17 1.66 0.19 4.43
N GLY A 18 1.49 -0.32 3.20
CA GLY A 18 0.38 -1.22 2.88
C GLY A 18 0.40 -2.49 3.70
N VAL A 19 1.56 -3.12 3.80
CA VAL A 19 1.73 -4.35 4.59
C VAL A 19 1.52 -4.08 6.07
N LEU A 20 2.14 -3.02 6.58
CA LEU A 20 2.04 -2.67 8.00
C LEU A 20 0.62 -2.26 8.40
N ALA A 21 -0.04 -1.46 7.58
CA ALA A 21 -1.41 -1.02 7.83
C ALA A 21 -2.39 -2.19 7.82
N PHE A 22 -2.25 -3.09 6.87
CA PHE A 22 -3.08 -4.30 6.78
C PHE A 22 -2.91 -5.16 8.03
N TYR A 23 -1.66 -5.39 8.45
CA TYR A 23 -1.37 -6.20 9.63
C TYR A 23 -1.94 -5.55 10.90
N ALA A 24 -1.73 -4.25 11.08
CA ALA A 24 -2.21 -3.53 12.25
C ALA A 24 -3.73 -3.54 12.33
N ARG A 25 -4.42 -3.38 11.19
CA ARG A 25 -5.88 -3.39 11.14
C ARG A 25 -6.46 -4.76 11.47
N ASN A 26 -5.80 -5.83 11.07
CA ASN A 26 -6.25 -7.19 11.33
C ASN A 26 -5.79 -7.73 12.69
N ASN A 27 -5.00 -6.97 13.44
CA ASN A 27 -4.53 -7.32 14.78
C ASN A 27 -4.70 -6.14 15.74
N PRO A 28 -5.93 -5.65 15.93
CA PRO A 28 -6.16 -4.46 16.76
C PRO A 28 -5.81 -4.67 18.24
N ASP A 29 -5.79 -5.91 18.70
CA ASP A 29 -5.40 -6.29 20.06
C ASP A 29 -3.93 -6.03 20.36
N LYS A 30 -3.08 -5.90 19.33
CA LYS A 30 -1.64 -5.68 19.49
C LYS A 30 -1.24 -4.22 19.63
N HIS A 31 -2.16 -3.29 19.38
CA HIS A 31 -1.99 -1.85 19.64
C HIS A 31 -0.75 -1.22 19.02
N PHE A 32 -0.48 -1.49 17.74
CA PHE A 32 0.62 -0.87 17.02
C PHE A 32 0.32 0.58 16.68
N ASN A 33 1.29 1.47 16.89
CA ASN A 33 1.25 2.83 16.40
C ASN A 33 2.04 2.92 15.11
N MET A 34 1.46 3.54 14.09
CA MET A 34 2.11 3.74 12.81
C MET A 34 2.41 5.21 12.58
N THR A 35 3.59 5.49 12.09
CA THR A 35 3.98 6.84 11.70
C THR A 35 4.77 6.78 10.39
N ARG A 36 4.74 7.87 9.64
CA ARG A 36 5.55 8.06 8.43
C ARG A 36 6.67 9.01 8.76
N ASP A 37 7.86 8.68 8.29
CA ASP A 37 9.00 9.57 8.36
C ASP A 37 9.15 10.26 7.00
N PRO A 38 8.96 11.60 6.92
CA PRO A 38 9.07 12.32 5.66
C PRO A 38 10.49 12.33 5.08
N ALA A 39 11.49 11.90 5.84
CA ALA A 39 12.85 11.75 5.33
C ALA A 39 12.99 10.58 4.36
N PHE A 40 12.09 9.59 4.42
CA PHE A 40 12.09 8.49 3.46
C PHE A 40 11.38 8.90 2.16
N GLU A 41 12.02 8.59 1.04
CA GLU A 41 11.46 8.83 -0.28
C GLU A 41 10.23 7.93 -0.50
N GLU A 42 9.17 8.50 -1.07
CA GLU A 42 8.00 7.72 -1.43
C GLU A 42 8.32 6.79 -2.60
N GLN A 43 7.97 5.52 -2.44
CA GLN A 43 8.11 4.52 -3.49
C GLN A 43 6.74 3.97 -3.85
N TYR A 44 6.58 3.55 -5.08
CA TYR A 44 5.32 3.07 -5.62
C TYR A 44 5.47 1.63 -6.12
N PHE A 45 4.39 0.88 -6.05
CA PHE A 45 4.32 -0.42 -6.70
C PHE A 45 4.05 -0.23 -8.19
N GLY A 46 4.69 -1.07 -9.00
CA GLY A 46 4.45 -1.08 -10.42
C GLY A 46 4.07 -2.46 -10.91
N ILE A 47 3.33 -2.52 -12.00
CA ILE A 47 2.99 -3.77 -12.65
C ILE A 47 4.00 -4.01 -13.76
N ALA A 48 4.71 -5.14 -13.72
CA ALA A 48 5.72 -5.49 -14.71
C ALA A 48 5.14 -6.42 -15.76
N VAL A 49 5.48 -6.15 -17.02
CA VAL A 49 5.11 -7.03 -18.13
C VAL A 49 6.36 -7.37 -18.92
N LYS A 50 6.28 -8.39 -19.78
CA LYS A 50 7.39 -8.78 -20.64
C LYS A 50 7.80 -7.63 -21.54
N LYS A 51 9.09 -7.39 -21.68
CA LYS A 51 9.64 -6.35 -22.53
C LYS A 51 9.13 -6.49 -23.97
N GLY A 52 8.70 -5.38 -24.55
CA GLY A 52 8.17 -5.33 -25.91
C GLY A 52 6.65 -5.48 -26.00
N ASN A 53 5.97 -5.80 -24.89
CA ASN A 53 4.50 -5.94 -24.90
C ASN A 53 3.82 -4.61 -24.57
N GLN A 54 3.98 -3.64 -25.45
CA GLN A 54 3.42 -2.29 -25.26
C GLN A 54 1.88 -2.29 -25.24
N LYS A 55 1.25 -3.16 -26.01
CA LYS A 55 -0.22 -3.28 -26.03
C LYS A 55 -0.76 -3.63 -24.65
N LEU A 56 -0.12 -4.54 -23.95
CA LEU A 56 -0.54 -4.93 -22.60
C LEU A 56 -0.36 -3.78 -21.61
N ILE A 57 0.77 -3.08 -21.68
CA ILE A 57 1.01 -1.91 -20.83
C ILE A 57 -0.08 -0.86 -21.03
N ASP A 58 -0.41 -0.56 -22.28
CA ASP A 58 -1.44 0.43 -22.60
C ASP A 58 -2.82 0.02 -22.08
N LYS A 59 -3.17 -1.26 -22.17
CA LYS A 59 -4.43 -1.79 -21.62
C LYS A 59 -4.46 -1.69 -20.10
N ILE A 60 -3.38 -2.06 -19.44
CA ILE A 60 -3.29 -1.99 -17.97
C ILE A 60 -3.42 -0.54 -17.50
N ASN A 61 -2.70 0.38 -18.12
CA ASN A 61 -2.76 1.79 -17.77
C ASN A 61 -4.14 2.38 -17.99
N ALA A 62 -4.78 2.06 -19.11
CA ALA A 62 -6.12 2.54 -19.40
C ALA A 62 -7.16 1.97 -18.41
N GLY A 63 -7.03 0.70 -18.06
CA GLY A 63 -7.90 0.07 -17.07
C GLY A 63 -7.71 0.67 -15.69
N LEU A 64 -6.47 0.92 -15.28
CA LEU A 64 -6.16 1.52 -14.00
C LEU A 64 -6.71 2.95 -13.90
N GLU A 65 -6.57 3.74 -14.97
CA GLU A 65 -7.17 5.08 -15.02
C GLU A 65 -8.68 5.05 -14.81
N LYS A 66 -9.37 4.11 -15.45
CA LYS A 66 -10.83 3.94 -15.30
C LYS A 66 -11.20 3.56 -13.87
N VAL A 67 -10.48 2.65 -13.27
CA VAL A 67 -10.73 2.21 -11.89
C VAL A 67 -10.54 3.37 -10.92
N ILE A 68 -9.49 4.17 -11.11
CA ILE A 68 -9.23 5.34 -10.29
C ILE A 68 -10.33 6.40 -10.48
N ALA A 69 -10.67 6.72 -11.73
CA ALA A 69 -11.64 7.76 -12.06
C ALA A 69 -13.05 7.41 -11.58
N SER A 70 -13.42 6.14 -11.58
CA SER A 70 -14.75 5.69 -11.13
C SER A 70 -14.92 5.68 -9.62
N GLY A 71 -13.83 5.82 -8.85
CA GLY A 71 -13.83 5.71 -7.40
C GLY A 71 -13.68 4.28 -6.87
N GLU A 72 -13.66 3.27 -7.74
CA GLU A 72 -13.50 1.88 -7.31
C GLU A 72 -12.16 1.62 -6.63
N TYR A 73 -11.09 2.25 -7.12
CA TYR A 73 -9.77 2.12 -6.49
C TYR A 73 -9.81 2.56 -5.04
N ASN A 74 -10.37 3.73 -4.78
CA ASN A 74 -10.47 4.25 -3.41
C ASN A 74 -11.36 3.38 -2.54
N LYS A 75 -12.46 2.87 -3.10
CA LYS A 75 -13.37 1.97 -2.38
C LYS A 75 -12.66 0.69 -1.93
N ILE A 76 -11.90 0.07 -2.83
CA ILE A 76 -11.11 -1.13 -2.52
C ILE A 76 -10.03 -0.80 -1.49
N TYR A 77 -9.36 0.30 -1.65
CA TYR A 77 -8.32 0.75 -0.73
C TYR A 77 -8.88 0.93 0.69
N ARG A 78 -10.02 1.60 0.82
CA ARG A 78 -10.69 1.79 2.12
C ARG A 78 -11.10 0.46 2.74
N LYS A 79 -11.57 -0.48 1.92
CA LYS A 79 -11.94 -1.81 2.41
C LYS A 79 -10.78 -2.52 3.09
N TRP A 80 -9.59 -2.44 2.50
CA TRP A 80 -8.43 -3.20 2.98
C TRP A 80 -7.57 -2.43 3.99
N PHE A 81 -7.50 -1.12 3.88
CA PHE A 81 -6.62 -0.29 4.72
C PHE A 81 -7.36 0.66 5.66
N GLY A 82 -8.65 0.85 5.49
CA GLY A 82 -9.48 1.64 6.40
C GLY A 82 -9.41 3.15 6.21
N THR A 83 -8.60 3.64 5.28
CA THR A 83 -8.44 5.06 4.98
C THR A 83 -8.53 5.29 3.48
N ASP A 84 -8.68 6.55 3.07
CA ASP A 84 -8.65 6.92 1.65
C ASP A 84 -7.30 6.64 1.03
N ALA A 85 -7.31 6.27 -0.25
CA ALA A 85 -6.09 6.06 -1.00
C ALA A 85 -5.31 7.36 -1.17
N PRO A 86 -3.98 7.34 -1.04
CA PRO A 86 -3.17 8.51 -1.36
C PRO A 86 -3.22 8.79 -2.86
N LYS A 87 -2.93 10.04 -3.23
CA LYS A 87 -2.89 10.43 -4.63
C LYS A 87 -1.74 9.69 -5.33
N LEU A 88 -2.06 9.03 -6.44
CA LEU A 88 -1.07 8.34 -7.25
C LEU A 88 -0.37 9.32 -8.22
N PRO A 89 0.90 9.04 -8.57
CA PRO A 89 1.58 9.82 -9.58
C PRO A 89 0.93 9.62 -10.95
N GLN A 90 0.88 10.67 -11.73
CA GLN A 90 0.31 10.62 -13.08
C GLN A 90 1.38 10.77 -14.15
#